data_0fe8fb01309cb88bac1f52dcf5881543
#
_entry.id   0fe8fb01309cb88bac1f52dcf5881543
#
_cell.length_a   1.000
_cell.length_b   1.000
_cell.length_c   1.000
_cell.angle_alpha   90.00
_cell.angle_beta   90.00
_cell.angle_gamma   90.00
#
_symmetry.space_group_name_H-M   'P 1'
#
loop_
_entity.id
_entity.type
_entity.pdbx_description
1 polymer ?
#
loop_
_entity_poly.entity_id
_entity_poly.type
_entity_poly.pdbx_seq_one_letter_code
_entity_poly.pdbx_strand_id
1 'polypeptide(L)'
;MRRAVNGGLSGARSALAIVAAIVALTLAGCGAASPSGRSTQAGLPGNDDGGTSGSTGTVTVFAAASLKGAFSELAREFEASHPGTRVALSFAGSADLVTQISQGAPADVFASADTGNMAKLQDAGLVEGEPRNFATNTLTIAVPPGNPAGITGFRDLARAGTKVVVCGSQVPCGAAARTIEQETGVTLSPVSEESSVTDVLGKVVSGEADAGLVYVTDARNAGGKVDSIPFPESGKAVNTYPIATVKGARNRQAADAFLELVLGSEGQAALGKAGFGAARQ
;
A
#
# COMPACT_ATOMS: atom_id res chain seq x y z
N MET A 1 1.43 58.05 -32.58
CA MET A 1 0.00 58.17 -33.00
C MET A 1 -0.85 57.25 -32.14
N ARG A 2 -1.78 57.90 -31.47
CA ARG A 2 -2.77 57.29 -30.55
C ARG A 2 -3.79 56.43 -31.30
N ARG A 3 -4.28 55.32 -30.68
CA ARG A 3 -5.70 55.03 -30.57
C ARG A 3 -5.93 53.91 -29.54
N ALA A 4 -6.56 54.32 -28.47
CA ALA A 4 -7.28 53.45 -27.54
C ALA A 4 -8.66 53.17 -28.08
N VAL A 5 -9.24 51.99 -27.82
CA VAL A 5 -10.70 51.78 -27.84
C VAL A 5 -11.09 50.91 -26.64
N ASN A 6 -11.93 51.50 -25.84
CA ASN A 6 -12.70 50.98 -24.72
C ASN A 6 -13.84 50.02 -25.13
N GLY A 7 -14.32 49.28 -24.15
CA GLY A 7 -15.66 48.73 -24.04
C GLY A 7 -15.67 47.22 -23.81
N GLY A 8 -16.34 46.63 -22.84
CA GLY A 8 -17.36 47.09 -21.95
C GLY A 8 -17.71 45.96 -21.00
N LEU A 9 -18.10 46.32 -19.81
CA LEU A 9 -18.67 45.47 -18.75
C LEU A 9 -20.05 44.85 -19.17
N SER A 10 -20.26 43.60 -18.75
CA SER A 10 -21.59 43.07 -18.41
C SER A 10 -21.39 41.79 -17.61
N GLY A 11 -21.67 41.68 -16.44
CA GLY A 11 -22.56 41.74 -15.37
C GLY A 11 -23.73 40.78 -15.50
N ALA A 12 -23.61 39.55 -14.90
CA ALA A 12 -24.78 38.76 -14.56
C ALA A 12 -24.59 38.07 -13.20
N ARG A 13 -25.21 38.70 -12.20
CA ARG A 13 -25.52 38.12 -10.90
C ARG A 13 -26.69 37.18 -11.08
N SER A 14 -26.63 35.95 -10.63
CA SER A 14 -27.80 35.12 -10.43
C SER A 14 -27.79 34.52 -9.04
N ALA A 15 -28.89 34.74 -8.41
CA ALA A 15 -29.25 34.66 -7.02
C ALA A 15 -29.35 33.24 -6.45
N LEU A 16 -29.15 33.21 -5.14
CA LEU A 16 -29.54 32.17 -4.18
C LEU A 16 -30.97 31.68 -4.35
N ALA A 17 -31.17 30.39 -4.17
CA ALA A 17 -32.42 29.84 -3.67
C ALA A 17 -32.10 28.78 -2.59
N ILE A 18 -32.34 29.17 -1.34
CA ILE A 18 -32.40 28.34 -0.16
C ILE A 18 -33.80 27.72 -0.11
N VAL A 19 -33.90 26.40 -0.05
CA VAL A 19 -35.14 25.70 0.35
C VAL A 19 -34.84 24.92 1.61
N ALA A 20 -35.29 25.47 2.74
CA ALA A 20 -35.43 24.80 4.00
C ALA A 20 -36.76 24.06 4.04
N ALA A 21 -36.75 22.74 4.18
CA ALA A 21 -37.93 21.96 4.52
C ALA A 21 -37.78 21.39 5.93
N ILE A 22 -38.49 22.01 6.86
CA ILE A 22 -38.74 21.55 8.22
C ILE A 22 -39.90 20.55 8.14
N VAL A 23 -39.69 19.31 8.57
CA VAL A 23 -40.81 18.40 8.93
C VAL A 23 -40.63 18.01 10.40
N ALA A 24 -41.47 18.64 11.22
CA ALA A 24 -41.77 18.21 12.56
C ALA A 24 -42.85 17.16 12.53
N LEU A 25 -42.66 16.00 13.14
CA LEU A 25 -43.78 15.10 13.45
C LEU A 25 -43.68 14.67 14.91
N THR A 26 -44.84 14.82 15.54
CA THR A 26 -45.23 14.83 16.94
C THR A 26 -45.21 13.47 17.61
N LEU A 27 -44.92 13.52 18.94
CA LEU A 27 -45.16 12.47 19.93
C LEU A 27 -46.65 12.19 20.15
N ALA A 28 -46.98 10.93 20.32
CA ALA A 28 -48.02 10.38 21.20
C ALA A 28 -47.90 8.85 21.12
N GLY A 29 -48.02 8.06 22.17
CA GLY A 29 -48.41 8.15 23.54
C GLY A 29 -48.35 6.78 24.18
N CYS A 30 -48.34 6.77 25.49
CA CYS A 30 -48.85 5.86 26.50
C CYS A 30 -49.10 4.37 26.12
N GLY A 31 -48.73 3.36 26.89
CA GLY A 31 -48.78 3.15 28.27
C GLY A 31 -48.85 1.67 28.58
N ALA A 32 -48.49 1.35 29.78
CA ALA A 32 -49.05 0.32 30.65
C ALA A 32 -48.40 -1.05 30.74
N ALA A 33 -47.92 -1.28 32.00
CA ALA A 33 -48.11 -2.43 32.85
C ALA A 33 -47.25 -3.69 32.65
N SER A 34 -46.31 -3.86 33.60
CA SER A 34 -45.74 -5.14 34.01
C SER A 34 -46.80 -6.10 34.62
N PRO A 35 -46.56 -7.38 34.50
CA PRO A 35 -46.65 -8.20 35.69
C PRO A 35 -45.38 -9.01 35.99
N SER A 36 -45.04 -9.01 37.24
CA SER A 36 -44.06 -9.87 37.89
C SER A 36 -44.38 -11.34 37.64
N GLY A 37 -43.46 -12.07 37.05
CA GLY A 37 -43.48 -13.51 36.95
C GLY A 37 -42.17 -14.06 37.52
N ARG A 38 -42.27 -14.60 38.71
CA ARG A 38 -41.25 -15.39 39.43
C ARG A 38 -41.13 -16.74 38.72
N SER A 39 -39.97 -17.06 38.18
CA SER A 39 -39.68 -18.40 37.67
C SER A 39 -38.29 -18.85 38.11
N THR A 40 -38.33 -19.82 38.92
CA THR A 40 -37.43 -20.87 39.37
C THR A 40 -36.20 -21.09 38.48
N GLN A 41 -35.08 -20.97 39.15
CA GLN A 41 -33.75 -21.35 38.72
C GLN A 41 -33.67 -22.88 38.56
N ALA A 42 -33.55 -23.35 37.33
CA ALA A 42 -33.12 -24.70 37.04
C ALA A 42 -31.71 -24.60 36.43
N GLY A 43 -30.73 -25.09 37.15
CA GLY A 43 -29.34 -25.17 36.70
C GLY A 43 -29.23 -26.10 35.48
N LEU A 44 -28.58 -25.63 34.47
CA LEU A 44 -28.09 -26.41 33.35
C LEU A 44 -26.55 -26.51 33.45
N PRO A 45 -25.96 -27.65 33.09
CA PRO A 45 -24.53 -27.87 33.21
C PRO A 45 -23.77 -26.93 32.24
N GLY A 46 -22.73 -26.35 32.76
CA GLY A 46 -21.79 -25.54 31.95
C GLY A 46 -21.17 -26.42 30.87
N ASN A 47 -21.48 -26.13 29.64
CA ASN A 47 -20.61 -26.46 28.53
C ASN A 47 -19.52 -25.38 28.50
N ASP A 48 -18.35 -25.70 29.01
CA ASP A 48 -17.11 -25.06 28.65
C ASP A 48 -16.83 -25.42 27.17
N ASP A 49 -17.53 -24.76 26.25
CA ASP A 49 -17.07 -24.65 24.89
C ASP A 49 -15.91 -23.66 24.92
N GLY A 50 -14.69 -24.19 25.02
CA GLY A 50 -13.45 -23.54 24.67
C GLY A 50 -13.45 -23.20 23.18
N GLY A 51 -14.45 -22.43 22.75
CA GLY A 51 -14.48 -21.79 21.44
C GLY A 51 -13.38 -20.74 21.40
N THR A 52 -12.32 -21.01 20.68
CA THR A 52 -11.41 -20.00 20.15
C THR A 52 -12.29 -18.91 19.58
N SER A 53 -12.39 -17.77 20.27
CA SER A 53 -13.04 -16.56 19.77
C SER A 53 -12.25 -16.11 18.55
N GLY A 54 -12.55 -16.70 17.40
CA GLY A 54 -12.01 -16.24 16.13
C GLY A 54 -12.40 -14.78 15.96
N SER A 55 -11.44 -13.91 15.75
CA SER A 55 -11.71 -12.51 15.47
C SER A 55 -12.57 -12.46 14.21
N THR A 56 -13.76 -11.90 14.31
CA THR A 56 -14.65 -11.69 13.16
C THR A 56 -14.58 -10.24 12.71
N GLY A 57 -14.86 -9.97 11.44
CA GLY A 57 -14.88 -8.62 10.91
C GLY A 57 -13.85 -8.37 9.81
N THR A 58 -13.60 -7.11 9.49
CA THR A 58 -12.65 -6.74 8.43
C THR A 58 -11.36 -6.24 9.06
N VAL A 59 -10.21 -6.73 8.57
CA VAL A 59 -8.89 -6.14 8.79
C VAL A 59 -8.48 -5.38 7.53
N THR A 60 -8.13 -4.11 7.67
CA THR A 60 -7.72 -3.25 6.58
C THR A 60 -6.20 -3.16 6.54
N VAL A 61 -5.60 -3.69 5.48
CA VAL A 61 -4.14 -3.76 5.30
C VAL A 61 -3.71 -2.78 4.22
N PHE A 62 -2.92 -1.79 4.61
CA PHE A 62 -2.25 -0.88 3.69
C PHE A 62 -0.86 -1.43 3.39
N ALA A 63 -0.60 -1.82 2.16
CA ALA A 63 0.64 -2.49 1.77
C ALA A 63 1.29 -1.83 0.54
N ALA A 64 2.60 -1.77 0.54
CA ALA A 64 3.37 -1.28 -0.61
C ALA A 64 2.96 -1.98 -1.91
N ALA A 65 2.92 -1.25 -3.01
CA ALA A 65 2.46 -1.73 -4.32
C ALA A 65 3.16 -3.03 -4.78
N SER A 66 4.46 -3.16 -4.50
CA SER A 66 5.25 -4.38 -4.81
C SER A 66 4.80 -5.64 -4.07
N LEU A 67 4.05 -5.49 -2.95
CA LEU A 67 3.51 -6.61 -2.16
C LEU A 67 2.21 -7.19 -2.73
N LYS A 68 1.62 -6.57 -3.76
CA LYS A 68 0.28 -6.90 -4.26
C LYS A 68 0.10 -8.40 -4.53
N GLY A 69 1.03 -9.04 -5.20
CA GLY A 69 0.94 -10.47 -5.54
C GLY A 69 0.91 -11.34 -4.28
N ALA A 70 1.94 -11.23 -3.45
CA ALA A 70 2.11 -12.04 -2.24
C ALA A 70 1.01 -11.78 -1.20
N PHE A 71 0.68 -10.50 -0.94
CA PHE A 71 -0.34 -10.16 0.06
C PHE A 71 -1.76 -10.53 -0.39
N SER A 72 -2.05 -10.57 -1.70
CA SER A 72 -3.33 -11.08 -2.19
C SER A 72 -3.47 -12.60 -2.00
N GLU A 73 -2.36 -13.36 -2.07
CA GLU A 73 -2.33 -14.79 -1.75
C GLU A 73 -2.51 -14.99 -0.24
N LEU A 74 -1.71 -14.31 0.59
CA LEU A 74 -1.79 -14.38 2.05
C LEU A 74 -3.17 -13.95 2.60
N ALA A 75 -3.81 -12.95 2.00
CA ALA A 75 -5.15 -12.56 2.40
C ALA A 75 -6.18 -13.67 2.20
N ARG A 76 -6.10 -14.40 1.08
CA ARG A 76 -6.99 -15.54 0.81
C ARG A 76 -6.74 -16.70 1.78
N GLU A 77 -5.49 -16.98 2.10
CA GLU A 77 -5.10 -18.02 3.08
C GLU A 77 -5.60 -17.63 4.47
N PHE A 78 -5.43 -16.36 4.85
CA PHE A 78 -5.93 -15.83 6.12
C PHE A 78 -7.44 -15.95 6.26
N GLU A 79 -8.20 -15.53 5.23
CA GLU A 79 -9.66 -15.63 5.23
C GLU A 79 -10.14 -17.09 5.29
N ALA A 80 -9.44 -17.99 4.63
CA ALA A 80 -9.76 -19.43 4.67
C ALA A 80 -9.55 -20.06 6.07
N SER A 81 -8.51 -19.62 6.78
CA SER A 81 -8.17 -20.11 8.13
C SER A 81 -8.90 -19.36 9.25
N HIS A 82 -9.51 -18.20 8.96
CA HIS A 82 -10.23 -17.35 9.93
C HIS A 82 -11.67 -17.09 9.45
N PRO A 83 -12.59 -18.07 9.55
CA PRO A 83 -13.97 -17.90 9.11
C PRO A 83 -14.64 -16.70 9.77
N GLY A 84 -15.30 -15.85 8.97
CA GLY A 84 -15.94 -14.61 9.44
C GLY A 84 -15.03 -13.39 9.45
N THR A 85 -13.74 -13.54 9.12
CA THR A 85 -12.81 -12.43 8.90
C THR A 85 -12.60 -12.15 7.41
N ARG A 86 -12.51 -10.86 7.04
CA ARG A 86 -12.16 -10.40 5.70
C ARG A 86 -10.90 -9.55 5.76
N VAL A 87 -10.07 -9.63 4.70
CA VAL A 87 -8.89 -8.79 4.52
C VAL A 87 -9.13 -7.78 3.41
N ALA A 88 -9.28 -6.51 3.76
CA ALA A 88 -9.39 -5.42 2.81
C ALA A 88 -7.98 -4.88 2.50
N LEU A 89 -7.49 -5.14 1.29
CA LEU A 89 -6.16 -4.73 0.85
C LEU A 89 -6.21 -3.39 0.11
N SER A 90 -5.34 -2.46 0.49
CA SER A 90 -5.08 -1.22 -0.23
C SER A 90 -3.61 -1.16 -0.63
N PHE A 91 -3.34 -0.98 -1.93
CA PHE A 91 -1.98 -0.96 -2.46
C PHE A 91 -1.66 0.39 -3.09
N ALA A 92 -0.55 1.00 -2.65
CA ALA A 92 0.00 2.23 -3.23
C ALA A 92 1.51 2.31 -2.94
N GLY A 93 2.17 3.38 -3.36
CA GLY A 93 3.52 3.70 -2.90
C GLY A 93 3.53 3.89 -1.38
N SER A 94 4.59 3.42 -0.70
CA SER A 94 4.65 3.51 0.78
C SER A 94 4.53 4.95 1.28
N ALA A 95 5.06 5.93 0.54
CA ALA A 95 4.95 7.35 0.89
C ALA A 95 3.49 7.86 0.85
N ASP A 96 2.71 7.41 -0.14
CA ASP A 96 1.29 7.77 -0.26
C ASP A 96 0.47 7.13 0.86
N LEU A 97 0.77 5.86 1.20
CA LEU A 97 0.11 5.16 2.31
C LEU A 97 0.41 5.84 3.65
N VAL A 98 1.65 6.28 3.88
CA VAL A 98 2.03 7.08 5.06
C VAL A 98 1.19 8.36 5.13
N THR A 99 1.06 9.06 4.00
CA THR A 99 0.24 10.28 3.92
C THR A 99 -1.22 9.99 4.26
N GLN A 100 -1.80 8.93 3.68
CA GLN A 100 -3.19 8.53 3.94
C GLN A 100 -3.42 8.18 5.42
N ILE A 101 -2.54 7.37 6.02
CA ILE A 101 -2.63 6.98 7.44
C ILE A 101 -2.49 8.22 8.33
N SER A 102 -1.55 9.11 8.03
CA SER A 102 -1.34 10.36 8.78
C SER A 102 -2.54 11.31 8.69
N GLN A 103 -3.34 11.22 7.61
CA GLN A 103 -4.60 11.94 7.43
C GLN A 103 -5.81 11.21 8.02
N GLY A 104 -5.61 10.10 8.71
CA GLY A 104 -6.66 9.37 9.41
C GLY A 104 -7.35 8.29 8.57
N ALA A 105 -6.76 7.83 7.46
CA ALA A 105 -7.28 6.67 6.75
C ALA A 105 -7.30 5.43 7.66
N PRO A 106 -8.39 4.64 7.64
CA PRO A 106 -8.59 3.55 8.60
C PRO A 106 -7.79 2.31 8.20
N ALA A 107 -6.48 2.32 8.46
CA ALA A 107 -5.63 1.16 8.32
C ALA A 107 -5.49 0.43 9.66
N ASP A 108 -5.55 -0.90 9.65
CA ASP A 108 -5.25 -1.74 10.81
C ASP A 108 -3.80 -2.23 10.75
N VAL A 109 -3.28 -2.49 9.55
CA VAL A 109 -1.89 -2.94 9.31
C VAL A 109 -1.25 -2.06 8.24
N PHE A 110 0.02 -1.72 8.44
CA PHE A 110 0.86 -1.08 7.43
C PHE A 110 2.09 -1.93 7.12
N ALA A 111 2.31 -2.24 5.84
CA ALA A 111 3.47 -2.96 5.33
C ALA A 111 4.21 -2.08 4.30
N SER A 112 5.38 -1.60 4.68
CA SER A 112 6.19 -0.67 3.87
C SER A 112 7.24 -1.40 3.03
N ALA A 113 7.66 -0.81 1.91
CA ALA A 113 8.77 -1.27 1.10
C ALA A 113 10.13 -0.65 1.50
N ASP A 114 10.17 0.12 2.56
CA ASP A 114 11.40 0.61 3.20
C ASP A 114 11.18 0.94 4.68
N THR A 115 12.28 1.04 5.41
CA THR A 115 12.27 1.45 6.83
C THR A 115 12.03 2.94 7.00
N GLY A 116 12.41 3.77 6.03
CA GLY A 116 12.26 5.23 6.10
C GLY A 116 10.80 5.68 6.13
N ASN A 117 9.94 5.08 5.31
CA ASN A 117 8.51 5.40 5.34
C ASN A 117 7.82 4.82 6.59
N MET A 118 8.25 3.66 7.09
CA MET A 118 7.75 3.14 8.37
C MET A 118 8.14 4.06 9.54
N ALA A 119 9.38 4.54 9.57
CA ALA A 119 9.86 5.46 10.60
C ALA A 119 9.03 6.74 10.69
N LYS A 120 8.55 7.29 9.56
CA LYS A 120 7.67 8.46 9.56
C LYS A 120 6.38 8.23 10.36
N LEU A 121 5.78 7.03 10.29
CA LEU A 121 4.61 6.70 11.10
C LEU A 121 4.96 6.42 12.56
N GLN A 122 6.13 5.84 12.83
CA GLN A 122 6.62 5.65 14.21
C GLN A 122 6.85 7.01 14.88
N ASP A 123 7.55 7.93 14.21
CA ASP A 123 7.84 9.28 14.71
C ASP A 123 6.55 10.08 14.95
N ALA A 124 5.52 9.85 14.13
CA ALA A 124 4.19 10.43 14.31
C ALA A 124 3.37 9.74 15.43
N GLY A 125 3.88 8.67 16.04
CA GLY A 125 3.17 7.91 17.08
C GLY A 125 1.94 7.15 16.55
N LEU A 126 1.93 6.79 15.25
CA LEU A 126 0.83 6.11 14.56
C LEU A 126 1.04 4.61 14.41
N VAL A 127 2.11 4.06 14.96
CA VAL A 127 2.41 2.62 14.99
C VAL A 127 2.21 2.08 16.40
N GLU A 128 1.71 0.87 16.50
CA GLU A 128 1.56 0.14 17.76
C GLU A 128 2.73 -0.83 17.93
N GLY A 129 3.49 -0.69 19.00
CA GLY A 129 4.69 -1.49 19.25
C GLY A 129 5.82 -1.20 18.26
N GLU A 130 6.72 -2.18 18.11
CA GLU A 130 7.87 -2.05 17.20
C GLU A 130 7.57 -2.72 15.85
N PRO A 131 7.85 -2.05 14.71
CA PRO A 131 7.76 -2.68 13.40
C PRO A 131 8.69 -3.88 13.29
N ARG A 132 8.24 -4.90 12.57
CA ARG A 132 9.00 -6.14 12.35
C ARG A 132 9.39 -6.27 10.88
N ASN A 133 10.67 -6.48 10.61
CA ASN A 133 11.15 -6.73 9.26
C ASN A 133 10.70 -8.13 8.80
N PHE A 134 10.12 -8.24 7.60
CA PHE A 134 9.60 -9.50 7.11
C PHE A 134 10.15 -9.93 5.74
N ALA A 135 10.73 -9.02 4.97
CA ALA A 135 11.29 -9.33 3.65
C ALA A 135 12.38 -8.33 3.24
N THR A 136 13.10 -8.68 2.18
CA THR A 136 13.97 -7.77 1.44
C THR A 136 13.69 -7.82 -0.05
N ASN A 137 14.08 -6.77 -0.78
CA ASN A 137 14.00 -6.73 -2.24
C ASN A 137 15.12 -5.86 -2.82
N THR A 138 15.40 -6.03 -4.10
CA THR A 138 16.37 -5.22 -4.85
C THR A 138 15.78 -4.76 -6.17
N LEU A 139 16.32 -3.66 -6.71
CA LEU A 139 15.92 -3.17 -8.02
C LEU A 139 16.49 -4.04 -9.15
N THR A 140 15.73 -4.07 -10.23
CA THR A 140 16.15 -4.54 -11.56
C THR A 140 15.70 -3.53 -12.59
N ILE A 141 16.24 -3.62 -13.81
CA ILE A 141 15.76 -2.80 -14.93
C ILE A 141 14.71 -3.61 -15.67
N ALA A 142 13.49 -3.08 -15.76
CA ALA A 142 12.46 -3.61 -16.63
C ALA A 142 12.54 -2.91 -17.99
N VAL A 143 12.48 -3.68 -19.07
CA VAL A 143 12.44 -3.18 -20.45
C VAL A 143 11.30 -3.86 -21.22
N PRO A 144 10.77 -3.27 -22.29
CA PRO A 144 9.83 -3.98 -23.15
C PRO A 144 10.42 -5.29 -23.71
N PRO A 145 9.58 -6.29 -24.03
CA PRO A 145 10.05 -7.58 -24.56
C PRO A 145 11.00 -7.42 -25.76
N GLY A 146 12.09 -8.16 -25.74
CA GLY A 146 13.14 -8.09 -26.77
C GLY A 146 14.10 -6.92 -26.59
N ASN A 147 13.94 -6.09 -25.54
CA ASN A 147 14.87 -5.02 -25.20
C ASN A 147 15.25 -4.12 -26.39
N PRO A 148 14.30 -3.43 -27.02
CA PRO A 148 14.55 -2.68 -28.26
C PRO A 148 15.59 -1.55 -28.10
N ALA A 149 15.73 -1.00 -26.88
CA ALA A 149 16.71 0.04 -26.58
C ALA A 149 18.13 -0.49 -26.30
N GLY A 150 18.31 -1.82 -26.27
CA GLY A 150 19.60 -2.48 -26.03
C GLY A 150 20.22 -2.09 -24.69
N ILE A 151 19.41 -2.06 -23.62
CA ILE A 151 19.86 -1.79 -22.24
C ILE A 151 20.56 -3.04 -21.71
N THR A 152 21.78 -2.87 -21.20
CA THR A 152 22.59 -3.99 -20.65
C THR A 152 22.95 -3.79 -19.18
N GLY A 153 22.75 -2.60 -18.62
CA GLY A 153 23.04 -2.28 -17.24
C GLY A 153 22.66 -0.86 -16.85
N PHE A 154 22.95 -0.51 -15.61
CA PHE A 154 22.51 0.77 -15.03
C PHE A 154 23.02 2.01 -15.78
N ARG A 155 24.28 1.97 -16.28
CA ARG A 155 24.86 3.09 -17.06
C ARG A 155 24.11 3.40 -18.35
N ASP A 156 23.49 2.41 -18.97
CA ASP A 156 22.74 2.58 -20.22
C ASP A 156 21.48 3.42 -20.01
N LEU A 157 20.95 3.47 -18.78
CA LEU A 157 19.82 4.31 -18.44
C LEU A 157 20.13 5.82 -18.53
N ALA A 158 21.40 6.20 -18.45
CA ALA A 158 21.84 7.59 -18.58
C ALA A 158 22.19 7.99 -20.03
N ARG A 159 22.01 7.10 -21.03
CA ARG A 159 22.27 7.42 -22.43
C ARG A 159 21.27 8.45 -22.94
N ALA A 160 21.76 9.43 -23.71
CA ALA A 160 20.91 10.43 -24.34
C ALA A 160 19.85 9.75 -25.24
N GLY A 161 18.60 10.19 -25.10
CA GLY A 161 17.47 9.68 -25.88
C GLY A 161 16.78 8.43 -25.28
N THR A 162 17.34 7.80 -24.23
CA THR A 162 16.68 6.71 -23.52
C THR A 162 15.55 7.27 -22.64
N LYS A 163 14.34 6.80 -22.86
CA LYS A 163 13.18 7.17 -22.04
C LYS A 163 13.15 6.31 -20.79
N VAL A 164 13.72 6.80 -19.71
CA VAL A 164 13.75 6.11 -18.42
C VAL A 164 12.67 6.64 -17.51
N VAL A 165 11.97 5.75 -16.83
CA VAL A 165 10.99 6.06 -15.80
C VAL A 165 11.46 5.47 -14.46
N VAL A 166 11.37 6.25 -13.40
CA VAL A 166 11.75 5.85 -12.04
C VAL A 166 10.65 6.24 -11.05
N CYS A 167 10.78 5.80 -9.81
CA CYS A 167 9.95 6.33 -8.73
C CYS A 167 10.47 7.67 -8.25
N GLY A 168 9.61 8.54 -7.74
CA GLY A 168 10.01 9.75 -7.01
C GLY A 168 10.88 9.42 -5.79
N SER A 169 11.78 10.31 -5.43
CA SER A 169 12.79 10.06 -4.39
C SER A 169 12.23 9.75 -2.98
N GLN A 170 11.00 10.19 -2.70
CA GLN A 170 10.30 9.88 -1.44
C GLN A 170 9.68 8.48 -1.41
N VAL A 171 9.56 7.83 -2.56
CA VAL A 171 9.03 6.47 -2.72
C VAL A 171 10.18 5.46 -2.52
N PRO A 172 9.96 4.29 -1.90
CA PRO A 172 11.04 3.33 -1.61
C PRO A 172 11.92 2.96 -2.80
N CYS A 173 11.34 2.71 -3.97
CA CYS A 173 12.06 2.40 -5.21
C CYS A 173 12.89 3.59 -5.71
N GLY A 174 12.40 4.82 -5.54
CA GLY A 174 13.13 6.04 -5.88
C GLY A 174 14.29 6.32 -4.93
N ALA A 175 14.09 6.12 -3.63
CA ALA A 175 15.17 6.21 -2.64
C ALA A 175 16.29 5.20 -2.95
N ALA A 176 15.93 3.96 -3.30
CA ALA A 176 16.90 2.95 -3.71
C ALA A 176 17.64 3.35 -5.02
N ALA A 177 16.92 3.89 -6.02
CA ALA A 177 17.53 4.39 -7.25
C ALA A 177 18.54 5.51 -6.96
N ARG A 178 18.19 6.46 -6.10
CA ARG A 178 19.09 7.53 -5.66
C ARG A 178 20.36 7.00 -4.99
N THR A 179 20.22 5.99 -4.14
CA THR A 179 21.39 5.35 -3.51
C THR A 179 22.32 4.75 -4.57
N ILE A 180 21.76 4.10 -5.60
CA ILE A 180 22.55 3.53 -6.70
C ILE A 180 23.21 4.63 -7.54
N GLU A 181 22.52 5.73 -7.83
CA GLU A 181 23.12 6.90 -8.50
C GLU A 181 24.36 7.43 -7.74
N GLN A 182 24.21 7.60 -6.41
CA GLN A 182 25.29 8.08 -5.55
C GLN A 182 26.48 7.12 -5.52
N GLU A 183 26.21 5.83 -5.39
CA GLU A 183 27.23 4.78 -5.34
C GLU A 183 27.98 4.56 -6.66
N THR A 184 27.32 4.84 -7.79
CA THR A 184 27.88 4.63 -9.12
C THR A 184 28.45 5.90 -9.77
N GLY A 185 28.06 7.07 -9.26
CA GLY A 185 28.33 8.36 -9.89
C GLY A 185 27.56 8.55 -11.21
N VAL A 186 26.59 7.70 -11.51
CA VAL A 186 25.74 7.82 -12.71
C VAL A 186 24.47 8.57 -12.33
N THR A 187 24.21 9.70 -12.98
CA THR A 187 22.97 10.48 -12.77
C THR A 187 21.98 10.15 -13.87
N LEU A 188 20.76 9.77 -13.49
CA LEU A 188 19.66 9.53 -14.39
C LEU A 188 18.92 10.84 -14.72
N SER A 189 18.37 10.91 -15.93
CA SER A 189 17.48 11.99 -16.36
C SER A 189 16.14 11.38 -16.77
N PRO A 190 15.28 10.98 -15.78
CA PRO A 190 14.04 10.30 -16.09
C PRO A 190 13.08 11.22 -16.83
N VAL A 191 12.34 10.65 -17.79
CA VAL A 191 11.26 11.38 -18.50
C VAL A 191 10.00 11.49 -17.61
N SER A 192 9.91 10.68 -16.55
CA SER A 192 8.83 10.73 -15.59
C SER A 192 9.26 10.10 -14.26
N GLU A 193 8.75 10.64 -13.15
CA GLU A 193 8.88 10.10 -11.80
C GLU A 193 7.49 9.70 -11.28
N GLU A 194 7.36 8.46 -10.81
CA GLU A 194 6.09 7.86 -10.44
C GLU A 194 5.92 7.74 -8.92
N SER A 195 4.66 7.69 -8.49
CA SER A 195 4.32 7.55 -7.06
C SER A 195 4.38 6.10 -6.57
N SER A 196 4.43 5.13 -7.47
CA SER A 196 4.60 3.72 -7.12
C SER A 196 5.42 2.95 -8.14
N VAL A 197 6.00 1.82 -7.73
CA VAL A 197 6.75 0.94 -8.63
C VAL A 197 5.85 0.29 -9.69
N THR A 198 4.58 0.07 -9.38
CA THR A 198 3.61 -0.47 -10.34
C THR A 198 3.29 0.51 -11.47
N ASP A 199 3.37 1.82 -11.21
CA ASP A 199 3.19 2.85 -12.23
C ASP A 199 4.41 2.90 -13.16
N VAL A 200 5.62 2.79 -12.60
CA VAL A 200 6.86 2.63 -13.40
C VAL A 200 6.74 1.41 -14.32
N LEU A 201 6.37 0.25 -13.76
CA LEU A 201 6.18 -0.98 -14.53
C LEU A 201 5.11 -0.81 -15.61
N GLY A 202 4.01 -0.14 -15.28
CA GLY A 202 2.91 0.15 -16.21
C GLY A 202 3.38 0.91 -17.44
N LYS A 203 4.23 1.92 -17.29
CA LYS A 203 4.79 2.70 -18.39
C LYS A 203 5.74 1.91 -19.30
N VAL A 204 6.49 0.97 -18.72
CA VAL A 204 7.31 0.05 -19.52
C VAL A 204 6.42 -0.92 -20.31
N VAL A 205 5.41 -1.50 -19.65
CA VAL A 205 4.46 -2.45 -20.28
C VAL A 205 3.66 -1.80 -21.39
N SER A 206 3.27 -0.52 -21.25
CA SER A 206 2.54 0.24 -22.29
C SER A 206 3.41 0.73 -23.42
N GLY A 207 4.75 0.62 -23.32
CA GLY A 207 5.71 1.14 -24.32
C GLY A 207 5.91 2.65 -24.25
N GLU A 208 5.47 3.31 -23.19
CA GLU A 208 5.72 4.74 -22.96
C GLU A 208 7.17 5.01 -22.53
N ALA A 209 7.83 3.99 -21.94
CA ALA A 209 9.22 4.03 -21.51
C ALA A 209 10.04 2.92 -22.15
N ASP A 210 11.31 3.23 -22.45
CA ASP A 210 12.29 2.26 -22.94
C ASP A 210 12.83 1.39 -21.80
N ALA A 211 12.86 1.92 -20.59
CA ALA A 211 13.29 1.22 -19.37
C ALA A 211 12.67 1.85 -18.12
N GLY A 212 12.54 1.03 -17.07
CA GLY A 212 12.12 1.48 -15.74
C GLY A 212 12.87 0.73 -14.64
N LEU A 213 13.13 1.41 -13.52
CA LEU A 213 13.66 0.77 -12.33
C LEU A 213 12.51 0.24 -11.48
N VAL A 214 12.41 -1.08 -11.36
CA VAL A 214 11.38 -1.79 -10.60
C VAL A 214 12.02 -2.82 -9.69
N TYR A 215 11.28 -3.39 -8.76
CA TYR A 215 11.82 -4.50 -7.98
C TYR A 215 11.84 -5.80 -8.80
N VAL A 216 12.76 -6.70 -8.42
CA VAL A 216 12.86 -8.04 -9.03
C VAL A 216 11.52 -8.76 -8.97
N THR A 217 10.77 -8.61 -7.88
CA THR A 217 9.44 -9.21 -7.71
C THR A 217 8.40 -8.64 -8.69
N ASP A 218 8.46 -7.34 -9.00
CA ASP A 218 7.52 -6.72 -9.95
C ASP A 218 7.76 -7.21 -11.37
N ALA A 219 9.02 -7.24 -11.81
CA ALA A 219 9.40 -7.76 -13.11
C ALA A 219 9.01 -9.25 -13.27
N ARG A 220 9.21 -10.05 -12.21
CA ARG A 220 8.82 -11.45 -12.15
C ARG A 220 7.30 -11.63 -12.27
N ASN A 221 6.53 -10.83 -11.54
CA ASN A 221 5.07 -10.89 -11.56
C ASN A 221 4.47 -10.37 -12.88
N ALA A 222 5.19 -9.51 -13.61
CA ALA A 222 4.78 -9.06 -14.93
C ALA A 222 4.83 -10.19 -15.97
N GLY A 223 5.60 -11.24 -15.72
CA GLY A 223 5.79 -12.34 -16.65
C GLY A 223 6.37 -11.85 -17.99
N GLY A 224 5.95 -12.42 -19.10
CA GLY A 224 6.44 -12.06 -20.44
C GLY A 224 6.05 -10.65 -20.94
N LYS A 225 5.50 -9.77 -20.10
CA LYS A 225 5.17 -8.39 -20.47
C LYS A 225 6.38 -7.45 -20.43
N VAL A 226 7.44 -7.84 -19.75
CA VAL A 226 8.72 -7.13 -19.68
C VAL A 226 9.87 -8.14 -19.65
N ASP A 227 11.04 -7.73 -20.12
CA ASP A 227 12.29 -8.41 -19.84
C ASP A 227 12.96 -7.74 -18.65
N SER A 228 13.64 -8.54 -17.82
CA SER A 228 14.35 -8.07 -16.63
C SER A 228 15.84 -8.12 -16.88
N ILE A 229 16.51 -6.97 -16.72
CA ILE A 229 17.96 -6.85 -16.85
C ILE A 229 18.54 -6.65 -15.44
N PRO A 230 19.13 -7.68 -14.85
CA PRO A 230 19.80 -7.55 -13.56
C PRO A 230 21.08 -6.71 -13.70
N PHE A 231 21.41 -5.98 -12.64
CA PHE A 231 22.64 -5.20 -12.59
C PHE A 231 23.27 -5.30 -11.19
N PRO A 232 24.62 -5.42 -11.11
CA PRO A 232 25.31 -5.70 -9.84
C PRO A 232 25.12 -4.62 -8.77
N GLU A 233 25.00 -3.37 -9.19
CA GLU A 233 24.87 -2.21 -8.30
C GLU A 233 23.58 -2.23 -7.46
N SER A 234 22.56 -2.98 -7.90
CA SER A 234 21.31 -3.13 -7.14
C SER A 234 21.52 -3.70 -5.73
N GLY A 235 22.59 -4.50 -5.54
CA GLY A 235 22.95 -5.05 -4.23
C GLY A 235 23.39 -4.01 -3.21
N LYS A 236 23.72 -2.78 -3.64
CA LYS A 236 24.09 -1.66 -2.76
C LYS A 236 22.89 -0.93 -2.16
N ALA A 237 21.68 -1.15 -2.71
CA ALA A 237 20.43 -0.54 -2.28
C ALA A 237 19.36 -1.61 -2.03
N VAL A 238 19.59 -2.47 -1.03
CA VAL A 238 18.64 -3.50 -0.63
C VAL A 238 17.54 -2.87 0.21
N ASN A 239 16.31 -2.94 -0.27
CA ASN A 239 15.13 -2.52 0.50
C ASN A 239 14.79 -3.56 1.55
N THR A 240 14.59 -3.11 2.80
CA THR A 240 14.03 -3.90 3.90
C THR A 240 12.58 -3.53 4.10
N TYR A 241 11.71 -4.52 4.19
CA TYR A 241 10.28 -4.38 4.29
C TYR A 241 9.81 -4.60 5.73
N PRO A 242 9.44 -3.55 6.47
CA PRO A 242 8.82 -3.65 7.78
C PRO A 242 7.31 -3.73 7.69
N ILE A 243 6.69 -4.38 8.69
CA ILE A 243 5.25 -4.45 8.91
C ILE A 243 4.93 -4.09 10.35
N ALA A 244 3.80 -3.42 10.59
CA ALA A 244 3.34 -3.05 11.92
C ALA A 244 1.81 -2.93 11.97
N THR A 245 1.25 -3.11 13.16
CA THR A 245 -0.12 -2.72 13.47
C THR A 245 -0.19 -1.19 13.59
N VAL A 246 -1.20 -0.58 12.99
CA VAL A 246 -1.45 0.86 13.08
C VAL A 246 -2.15 1.17 14.41
N LYS A 247 -1.75 2.25 15.06
CA LYS A 247 -2.36 2.68 16.32
C LYS A 247 -3.83 3.03 16.11
N GLY A 248 -4.68 2.48 16.97
CA GLY A 248 -6.12 2.64 16.84
C GLY A 248 -6.78 1.70 15.82
N ALA A 249 -6.09 0.64 15.42
CA ALA A 249 -6.63 -0.43 14.59
C ALA A 249 -8.01 -0.87 15.08
N ARG A 250 -9.00 -0.91 14.18
CA ARG A 250 -10.39 -1.24 14.52
C ARG A 250 -10.58 -2.71 14.84
N ASN A 251 -9.77 -3.56 14.22
CA ASN A 251 -9.77 -5.00 14.46
C ASN A 251 -8.35 -5.47 14.83
N ARG A 252 -7.90 -5.05 16.03
CA ARG A 252 -6.56 -5.32 16.53
C ARG A 252 -6.21 -6.80 16.51
N GLN A 253 -7.12 -7.65 16.97
CA GLN A 253 -6.88 -9.08 17.05
C GLN A 253 -6.63 -9.71 15.67
N ALA A 254 -7.41 -9.32 14.65
CA ALA A 254 -7.19 -9.79 13.29
C ALA A 254 -5.94 -9.17 12.65
N ALA A 255 -5.62 -7.90 13.00
CA ALA A 255 -4.40 -7.25 12.54
C ALA A 255 -3.16 -7.97 13.05
N ASP A 256 -3.10 -8.27 14.34
CA ASP A 256 -1.99 -8.98 14.97
C ASP A 256 -1.88 -10.43 14.41
N ALA A 257 -3.01 -11.12 14.19
CA ALA A 257 -3.03 -12.45 13.59
C ALA A 257 -2.54 -12.44 12.12
N PHE A 258 -2.95 -11.42 11.33
CA PHE A 258 -2.46 -11.27 9.96
C PHE A 258 -0.93 -10.99 9.92
N LEU A 259 -0.46 -10.17 10.85
CA LEU A 259 0.96 -9.87 11.00
C LEU A 259 1.76 -11.14 11.34
N GLU A 260 1.26 -11.98 12.25
CA GLU A 260 1.89 -13.26 12.58
C GLU A 260 1.87 -14.24 11.41
N LEU A 261 0.83 -14.26 10.57
CA LEU A 261 0.82 -15.05 9.34
C LEU A 261 1.94 -14.60 8.40
N VAL A 262 2.10 -13.28 8.15
CA VAL A 262 3.14 -12.74 7.27
C VAL A 262 4.55 -13.11 7.75
N LEU A 263 4.75 -13.08 9.07
CA LEU A 263 6.04 -13.37 9.71
C LEU A 263 6.31 -14.86 9.90
N GLY A 264 5.27 -15.67 9.90
CA GLY A 264 5.32 -17.12 10.09
C GLY A 264 5.85 -17.86 8.86
N SER A 265 6.03 -19.18 9.02
CA SER A 265 6.60 -20.04 7.96
C SER A 265 5.82 -20.01 6.65
N GLU A 266 4.50 -19.96 6.72
CA GLU A 266 3.62 -19.90 5.54
C GLU A 266 3.80 -18.57 4.77
N GLY A 267 3.77 -17.45 5.49
CA GLY A 267 4.01 -16.13 4.93
C GLY A 267 5.39 -16.01 4.31
N GLN A 268 6.41 -16.50 5.00
CA GLN A 268 7.79 -16.50 4.50
C GLN A 268 7.96 -17.39 3.26
N ALA A 269 7.27 -18.52 3.19
CA ALA A 269 7.26 -19.39 2.01
C ALA A 269 6.58 -18.69 0.80
N ALA A 270 5.43 -18.04 1.02
CA ALA A 270 4.72 -17.28 -0.01
C ALA A 270 5.57 -16.11 -0.55
N LEU A 271 6.20 -15.34 0.35
CA LEU A 271 7.11 -14.26 -0.01
C LEU A 271 8.32 -14.77 -0.80
N GLY A 272 8.97 -15.85 -0.36
CA GLY A 272 10.10 -16.47 -1.07
C GLY A 272 9.71 -16.95 -2.48
N LYS A 273 8.52 -17.56 -2.63
CA LYS A 273 7.97 -17.97 -3.93
C LYS A 273 7.73 -16.77 -4.84
N ALA A 274 7.29 -15.64 -4.29
CA ALA A 274 7.13 -14.40 -5.03
C ALA A 274 8.47 -13.73 -5.41
N GLY A 275 9.60 -14.18 -4.86
CA GLY A 275 10.94 -13.70 -5.16
C GLY A 275 11.50 -12.69 -4.16
N PHE A 276 10.84 -12.47 -3.04
CA PHE A 276 11.41 -11.67 -1.95
C PHE A 276 12.57 -12.41 -1.28
N GLY A 277 13.57 -11.66 -0.83
CA GLY A 277 14.62 -12.16 0.03
C GLY A 277 14.15 -12.23 1.50
N ALA A 278 14.84 -13.06 2.30
CA ALA A 278 14.58 -13.16 3.72
C ALA A 278 14.79 -11.81 4.43
N ALA A 279 14.08 -11.60 5.54
CA ALA A 279 14.28 -10.44 6.38
C ALA A 279 15.70 -10.39 6.91
N ARG A 280 16.30 -9.19 6.92
CA ARG A 280 17.53 -8.93 7.67
C ARG A 280 17.16 -8.48 9.07
N GLN A 281 17.72 -9.15 10.05
CA GLN A 281 17.61 -8.77 11.46
C GLN A 281 18.44 -7.52 11.73
#